data_582167d114a6ae7dff08e741c8cdcb7a
#
_entry.id   582167d114a6ae7dff08e741c8cdcb7a
#
_cell.length_a   1.000
_cell.length_b   1.000
_cell.length_c   1.000
_cell.angle_alpha   90.00
_cell.angle_beta   90.00
_cell.angle_gamma   90.00
#
_symmetry.space_group_name_H-M   'P 1'
#
loop_
_entity.id
_entity.type
_entity.pdbx_description
1 polymer ?
#
loop_
_entity_poly.entity_id
_entity_poly.type
_entity_poly.pdbx_seq_one_letter_code
_entity_poly.pdbx_strand_id
1 'polypeptide(L)'
;MSRMRVDNKDIHDAQVFEILLDNFPDIIHSVDQSGRIIFTNRKAESLLGYTREELLSMNVRQIYADEILEEVDKGFSELKKTGDFAVESLLKAKDGTRIPVEIRSFSIYDDKGQFLHTFSILRDIRPIKDLQNSLVHAGRLAAVGEMAAGVAHDINNPLTVIMLTSEMLIREFKRGEVPDPVKQRTRCASIVADTQRASRSIEKLVLHLRDFSRGVAEKRETVDVYSTIADALFITRNKTTGASVTTENNVAKSTHFTEGCPNQLEQVFVNLIANASDAMADQRIRKVSISVSAAEKGGTGYWKCDVTDTGSGIPPHIIPDIFQAFFTTKDKGKGTGLGLSISRGIIKEHAGDIQVTSELGKGTTFSVFLKQANPPIAKT
;
A
#
# COMPACT_ATOMS: atom_id res chain seq x y z
N MET A 1 51.17 29.26 27.42
CA MET A 1 50.79 29.35 26.00
C MET A 1 51.49 28.25 25.23
N SER A 2 50.85 27.07 25.12
CA SER A 2 51.34 25.96 24.30
C SER A 2 50.77 26.12 22.89
N ARG A 3 51.62 26.49 21.93
CA ARG A 3 51.26 26.47 20.51
C ARG A 3 51.17 24.99 20.10
N MET A 4 49.94 24.48 19.88
CA MET A 4 49.73 23.24 19.16
C MET A 4 50.40 23.38 17.78
N ARG A 5 51.47 22.64 17.53
CA ARG A 5 51.99 22.41 16.17
C ARG A 5 51.04 21.44 15.49
N VAL A 6 50.21 21.96 14.60
CA VAL A 6 49.43 21.11 13.66
C VAL A 6 50.44 20.59 12.63
N ASP A 7 50.60 19.29 12.58
CA ASP A 7 51.51 18.64 11.63
C ASP A 7 50.95 18.71 10.21
N ASN A 8 51.80 18.84 9.20
CA ASN A 8 51.36 18.89 7.79
C ASN A 8 50.55 17.66 7.38
N LYS A 9 50.76 16.52 8.05
CA LYS A 9 50.00 15.28 7.87
C LYS A 9 48.57 15.43 8.39
N ASP A 10 48.34 16.05 9.53
CA ASP A 10 47.03 16.28 10.12
C ASP A 10 46.18 17.22 9.24
N ILE A 11 46.79 18.21 8.59
CA ILE A 11 46.10 19.11 7.61
C ILE A 11 45.71 18.34 6.35
N HIS A 12 46.56 17.45 5.84
CA HIS A 12 46.28 16.64 4.66
C HIS A 12 45.13 15.63 4.94
N ASP A 13 45.16 14.97 6.07
CA ASP A 13 44.13 14.02 6.48
C ASP A 13 42.77 14.71 6.68
N ALA A 14 42.72 15.92 7.28
CA ALA A 14 41.49 16.69 7.40
C ALA A 14 40.91 17.13 6.07
N GLN A 15 41.75 17.57 5.11
CA GLN A 15 41.29 17.92 3.75
C GLN A 15 40.75 16.73 2.99
N VAL A 16 41.38 15.56 3.05
CA VAL A 16 40.91 14.33 2.46
C VAL A 16 39.57 13.93 3.05
N PHE A 17 39.40 14.02 4.36
CA PHE A 17 38.15 13.72 5.04
C PHE A 17 37.02 14.68 4.64
N GLU A 18 37.27 15.97 4.53
CA GLU A 18 36.29 16.95 4.03
C GLU A 18 35.84 16.64 2.59
N ILE A 19 36.78 16.34 1.71
CA ILE A 19 36.50 15.94 0.32
C ILE A 19 35.64 14.67 0.27
N LEU A 20 35.92 13.68 1.12
CA LEU A 20 35.14 12.44 1.20
C LEU A 20 33.71 12.72 1.66
N LEU A 21 33.52 13.54 2.69
CA LEU A 21 32.19 13.90 3.20
C LEU A 21 31.38 14.71 2.18
N ASP A 22 32.02 15.65 1.46
CA ASP A 22 31.36 16.49 0.46
C ASP A 22 30.94 15.73 -0.80
N ASN A 23 31.62 14.62 -1.12
CA ASN A 23 31.26 13.75 -2.24
C ASN A 23 30.38 12.56 -1.83
N PHE A 24 29.99 12.49 -0.55
CA PHE A 24 29.08 11.43 -0.11
C PHE A 24 27.66 11.60 -0.72
N PRO A 25 27.01 10.51 -1.18
CA PRO A 25 25.74 10.60 -1.90
C PRO A 25 24.57 11.00 -0.98
N ASP A 26 24.67 10.80 0.32
CA ASP A 26 23.63 11.13 1.30
C ASP A 26 23.99 12.44 2.03
N ILE A 27 22.98 13.09 2.63
CA ILE A 27 23.23 14.23 3.52
C ILE A 27 23.99 13.74 4.75
N ILE A 28 25.03 14.48 5.12
CA ILE A 28 25.72 14.31 6.38
C ILE A 28 25.65 15.64 7.14
N HIS A 29 25.19 15.59 8.38
CA HIS A 29 25.24 16.76 9.27
C HIS A 29 25.57 16.37 10.72
N SER A 30 26.09 17.33 11.46
CA SER A 30 26.28 17.24 12.90
C SER A 30 25.51 18.34 13.60
N VAL A 31 24.97 18.04 14.78
CA VAL A 31 24.13 18.93 15.57
C VAL A 31 24.64 18.96 17.00
N ASP A 32 24.80 20.13 17.55
CA ASP A 32 25.25 20.33 18.93
C ASP A 32 24.14 20.07 19.98
N GLN A 33 24.46 20.25 21.25
CA GLN A 33 23.53 20.05 22.38
C GLN A 33 22.26 20.91 22.29
N SER A 34 22.34 22.08 21.63
CA SER A 34 21.23 23.04 21.48
C SER A 34 20.36 22.78 20.25
N GLY A 35 20.76 21.81 19.43
CA GLY A 35 20.09 21.52 18.16
C GLY A 35 20.61 22.38 17.00
N ARG A 36 21.68 23.14 17.16
CA ARG A 36 22.28 23.93 16.08
C ARG A 36 23.11 23.03 15.18
N ILE A 37 23.01 23.23 13.87
CA ILE A 37 23.81 22.52 12.86
C ILE A 37 25.23 23.09 12.92
N ILE A 38 26.24 22.28 13.27
CA ILE A 38 27.65 22.64 13.36
C ILE A 38 28.49 22.12 12.20
N PHE A 39 27.97 21.18 11.44
CA PHE A 39 28.58 20.65 10.21
C PHE A 39 27.49 20.20 9.25
N THR A 40 27.74 20.38 7.95
CA THR A 40 26.95 19.81 6.87
C THR A 40 27.80 19.62 5.62
N ASN A 41 27.49 18.61 4.79
CA ASN A 41 28.17 18.35 3.53
C ASN A 41 27.45 19.03 2.35
N ARG A 42 28.13 19.06 1.20
CA ARG A 42 27.60 19.66 -0.05
C ARG A 42 26.28 19.05 -0.52
N LYS A 43 26.01 17.78 -0.18
CA LYS A 43 24.75 17.12 -0.52
C LYS A 43 23.55 17.79 0.13
N ALA A 44 23.68 18.29 1.36
CA ALA A 44 22.62 19.03 2.04
C ALA A 44 22.25 20.32 1.30
N GLU A 45 23.23 21.07 0.78
CA GLU A 45 22.99 22.29 0.01
C GLU A 45 22.17 21.98 -1.25
N SER A 46 22.63 20.97 -2.02
CA SER A 46 21.98 20.60 -3.27
C SER A 46 20.58 20.02 -3.10
N LEU A 47 20.29 19.33 -1.99
CA LEU A 47 19.02 18.68 -1.74
C LEU A 47 18.00 19.59 -1.06
N LEU A 48 18.47 20.41 -0.09
CA LEU A 48 17.60 21.29 0.70
C LEU A 48 17.49 22.70 0.12
N GLY A 49 18.38 23.12 -0.78
CA GLY A 49 18.34 24.42 -1.45
C GLY A 49 18.82 25.59 -0.57
N TYR A 50 19.44 25.32 0.58
CA TYR A 50 20.09 26.32 1.44
C TYR A 50 21.57 26.34 1.15
N THR A 51 22.24 27.51 1.36
CA THR A 51 23.71 27.55 1.36
C THR A 51 24.27 26.94 2.65
N ARG A 52 25.56 26.56 2.63
CA ARG A 52 26.24 26.02 3.82
C ARG A 52 26.22 27.01 4.99
N GLU A 53 26.41 28.30 4.71
CA GLU A 53 26.36 29.35 5.74
C GLU A 53 24.94 29.45 6.33
N GLU A 54 23.90 29.39 5.52
CA GLU A 54 22.51 29.38 6.00
C GLU A 54 22.30 28.18 6.93
N LEU A 55 22.64 26.96 6.48
CA LEU A 55 22.48 25.73 7.26
C LEU A 55 23.23 25.79 8.61
N LEU A 56 24.46 26.26 8.63
CA LEU A 56 25.26 26.42 9.87
C LEU A 56 24.70 27.46 10.83
N SER A 57 23.84 28.36 10.35
CA SER A 57 23.14 29.33 11.20
C SER A 57 21.82 28.82 11.77
N MET A 58 21.31 27.68 11.25
CA MET A 58 19.98 27.13 11.57
C MET A 58 20.01 26.15 12.74
N ASN A 59 18.83 26.01 13.36
CA ASN A 59 18.53 24.87 14.21
C ASN A 59 18.01 23.72 13.34
N VAL A 60 18.37 22.49 13.66
CA VAL A 60 18.01 21.30 12.91
C VAL A 60 16.48 21.14 12.70
N ARG A 61 15.67 21.64 13.64
CA ARG A 61 14.21 21.64 13.53
C ARG A 61 13.70 22.39 12.28
N GLN A 62 14.45 23.38 11.79
CA GLN A 62 14.04 24.19 10.64
C GLN A 62 14.16 23.49 9.30
N ILE A 63 14.91 22.39 9.23
CA ILE A 63 15.02 21.53 8.04
C ILE A 63 14.07 20.33 8.06
N TYR A 64 13.28 20.17 9.13
CA TYR A 64 12.23 19.15 9.21
C TYR A 64 10.85 19.72 8.89
N ALA A 65 9.94 18.89 8.44
CA ALA A 65 8.54 19.27 8.19
C ALA A 65 7.84 19.56 9.54
N ASP A 66 6.96 20.57 9.54
CA ASP A 66 6.34 21.08 10.77
C ASP A 66 5.50 20.00 11.49
N GLU A 67 4.89 19.08 10.74
CA GLU A 67 4.04 18.00 11.24
C GLU A 67 4.77 16.91 12.04
N ILE A 68 6.12 16.84 11.95
CA ILE A 68 6.91 15.77 12.62
C ILE A 68 7.85 16.32 13.71
N LEU A 69 7.77 17.60 14.06
CA LEU A 69 8.69 18.23 15.01
C LEU A 69 8.68 17.60 16.40
N GLU A 70 7.51 17.12 16.87
CA GLU A 70 7.42 16.40 18.14
C GLU A 70 8.18 15.06 18.11
N GLU A 71 8.15 14.37 16.96
CA GLU A 71 8.86 13.10 16.76
C GLU A 71 10.37 13.35 16.69
N VAL A 72 10.79 14.44 16.06
CA VAL A 72 12.21 14.88 16.01
C VAL A 72 12.74 15.13 17.41
N ASP A 73 12.01 15.84 18.28
CA ASP A 73 12.41 16.13 19.65
C ASP A 73 12.52 14.85 20.51
N LYS A 74 11.57 13.93 20.34
CA LYS A 74 11.60 12.61 21.00
C LYS A 74 12.81 11.80 20.54
N GLY A 75 13.05 11.74 19.21
CA GLY A 75 14.18 11.04 18.62
C GLY A 75 15.54 11.60 19.09
N PHE A 76 15.67 12.92 19.15
CA PHE A 76 16.89 13.57 19.66
C PHE A 76 17.12 13.28 21.15
N SER A 77 16.05 13.21 21.94
CA SER A 77 16.12 12.84 23.35
C SER A 77 16.49 11.36 23.54
N GLU A 78 15.99 10.49 22.70
CA GLU A 78 16.32 9.06 22.71
C GLU A 78 17.76 8.83 22.27
N LEU A 79 18.21 9.48 21.19
CA LEU A 79 19.57 9.42 20.69
C LEU A 79 20.62 9.75 21.77
N LYS A 80 20.33 10.75 22.61
CA LYS A 80 21.20 11.12 23.75
C LYS A 80 21.29 10.03 24.82
N LYS A 81 20.30 9.13 24.91
CA LYS A 81 20.25 8.05 25.91
C LYS A 81 20.83 6.75 25.38
N THR A 82 20.51 6.41 24.13
CA THR A 82 20.87 5.13 23.51
C THR A 82 22.21 5.17 22.78
N GLY A 83 22.62 6.35 22.32
CA GLY A 83 23.85 6.56 21.55
C GLY A 83 23.70 6.38 20.04
N ASP A 84 22.65 5.68 19.58
CA ASP A 84 22.30 5.50 18.18
C ASP A 84 20.78 5.55 17.96
N PHE A 85 20.36 5.95 16.75
CA PHE A 85 18.95 6.08 16.41
C PHE A 85 18.77 5.95 14.90
N ALA A 86 17.74 5.21 14.45
CA ALA A 86 17.38 5.06 13.05
C ALA A 86 15.88 5.20 12.86
N VAL A 87 15.46 6.04 11.89
CA VAL A 87 14.04 6.31 11.62
C VAL A 87 13.85 6.84 10.20
N GLU A 88 12.67 6.59 9.60
CA GLU A 88 12.20 7.37 8.45
C GLU A 88 11.63 8.70 8.93
N SER A 89 11.94 9.78 8.22
CA SER A 89 11.55 11.14 8.59
C SER A 89 11.26 11.99 7.34
N LEU A 90 10.84 13.24 7.55
CA LEU A 90 10.43 14.14 6.47
C LEU A 90 11.16 15.48 6.60
N LEU A 91 12.05 15.76 5.65
CA LEU A 91 12.70 17.06 5.56
C LEU A 91 11.83 18.06 4.79
N LYS A 92 12.09 19.35 5.05
CA LYS A 92 11.50 20.50 4.38
C LYS A 92 12.61 21.33 3.74
N ALA A 93 12.65 21.35 2.42
CA ALA A 93 13.57 22.17 1.65
C ALA A 93 13.17 23.66 1.72
N LYS A 94 14.06 24.55 1.28
CA LYS A 94 13.86 26.00 1.27
C LYS A 94 12.65 26.45 0.45
N ASP A 95 12.35 25.73 -0.63
CA ASP A 95 11.18 25.96 -1.49
C ASP A 95 9.87 25.35 -0.95
N GLY A 96 9.92 24.71 0.22
CA GLY A 96 8.79 24.02 0.84
C GLY A 96 8.61 22.57 0.39
N THR A 97 9.45 22.06 -0.52
CA THR A 97 9.40 20.65 -0.96
C THR A 97 9.64 19.71 0.22
N ARG A 98 8.79 18.69 0.35
CA ARG A 98 8.92 17.64 1.35
C ARG A 98 9.73 16.48 0.81
N ILE A 99 10.78 16.11 1.53
CA ILE A 99 11.75 15.08 1.14
C ILE A 99 11.75 13.97 2.19
N PRO A 100 11.18 12.79 1.89
CA PRO A 100 11.27 11.65 2.80
C PRO A 100 12.71 11.12 2.83
N VAL A 101 13.22 10.91 4.04
CA VAL A 101 14.58 10.44 4.29
C VAL A 101 14.61 9.29 5.29
N GLU A 102 15.55 8.37 5.11
CA GLU A 102 15.98 7.46 6.16
C GLU A 102 17.14 8.11 6.92
N ILE A 103 17.00 8.24 8.23
CA ILE A 103 18.00 8.85 9.11
C ILE A 103 18.69 7.77 9.91
N ARG A 104 20.02 7.88 9.99
CA ARG A 104 20.84 7.14 10.96
C ARG A 104 21.72 8.14 11.69
N SER A 105 21.56 8.24 13.01
CA SER A 105 22.25 9.20 13.86
C SER A 105 23.01 8.49 14.96
N PHE A 106 24.19 9.02 15.28
CA PHE A 106 25.07 8.56 16.35
C PHE A 106 25.41 9.72 17.27
N SER A 107 25.50 9.47 18.57
CA SER A 107 25.98 10.42 19.56
C SER A 107 27.49 10.34 19.69
N ILE A 108 28.15 11.48 19.67
CA ILE A 108 29.59 11.62 19.94
C ILE A 108 29.76 12.17 21.32
N TYR A 109 30.63 11.54 22.11
CA TYR A 109 30.92 11.89 23.52
C TYR A 109 32.39 12.29 23.69
N ASP A 110 32.67 13.10 24.69
CA ASP A 110 34.02 13.41 25.09
C ASP A 110 34.65 12.29 25.93
N ASP A 111 35.94 12.46 26.30
CA ASP A 111 36.68 11.48 27.12
C ASP A 111 36.09 11.31 28.54
N LYS A 112 35.20 12.20 28.97
CA LYS A 112 34.46 12.12 30.24
C LYS A 112 33.08 11.52 30.11
N GLY A 113 32.72 11.09 28.91
CA GLY A 113 31.39 10.53 28.63
C GLY A 113 30.28 11.59 28.51
N GLN A 114 30.63 12.88 28.33
CA GLN A 114 29.65 13.93 28.12
C GLN A 114 29.32 14.04 26.62
N PHE A 115 28.04 14.17 26.30
CA PHE A 115 27.56 14.35 24.92
C PHE A 115 28.16 15.65 24.33
N LEU A 116 28.78 15.52 23.16
CA LEU A 116 29.34 16.67 22.41
C LEU A 116 28.39 17.10 21.29
N HIS A 117 28.13 16.21 20.34
CA HIS A 117 27.31 16.46 19.18
C HIS A 117 26.80 15.14 18.56
N THR A 118 25.91 15.22 17.58
CA THR A 118 25.50 14.08 16.78
C THR A 118 26.35 13.97 15.52
N PHE A 119 26.35 12.77 14.93
CA PHE A 119 26.74 12.54 13.54
C PHE A 119 25.59 11.81 12.86
N SER A 120 24.98 12.42 11.83
CA SER A 120 23.77 11.89 11.20
C SER A 120 23.97 11.76 9.69
N ILE A 121 23.50 10.64 9.15
CA ILE A 121 23.41 10.36 7.71
C ILE A 121 21.94 10.33 7.35
N LEU A 122 21.52 11.10 6.34
CA LEU A 122 20.14 11.20 5.88
C LEU A 122 20.10 10.84 4.40
N ARG A 123 19.53 9.68 4.11
CA ARG A 123 19.37 9.15 2.76
C ARG A 123 18.04 9.57 2.16
N ASP A 124 18.05 10.20 0.97
CA ASP A 124 16.84 10.45 0.21
C ASP A 124 16.22 9.13 -0.27
N ILE A 125 15.01 8.83 0.21
CA ILE A 125 14.31 7.59 -0.13
C ILE A 125 13.23 7.79 -1.21
N ARG A 126 13.13 8.98 -1.84
CA ARG A 126 12.20 9.19 -2.98
C ARG A 126 12.44 8.19 -4.11
N PRO A 127 13.68 7.94 -4.57
CA PRO A 127 13.92 6.97 -5.64
C PRO A 127 13.47 5.55 -5.27
N ILE A 128 13.61 5.18 -4.00
CA ILE A 128 13.16 3.87 -3.50
C ILE A 128 11.63 3.80 -3.47
N LYS A 129 10.97 4.86 -2.98
CA LYS A 129 9.49 4.95 -2.97
C LYS A 129 8.91 4.97 -4.39
N ASP A 130 9.54 5.68 -5.32
CA ASP A 130 9.12 5.71 -6.74
C ASP A 130 9.25 4.32 -7.40
N LEU A 131 10.32 3.60 -7.13
CA LEU A 131 10.50 2.23 -7.61
C LEU A 131 9.47 1.28 -6.99
N GLN A 132 9.19 1.39 -5.70
CA GLN A 132 8.15 0.62 -5.02
C GLN A 132 6.77 0.89 -5.64
N ASN A 133 6.42 2.15 -5.89
CA ASN A 133 5.19 2.55 -6.56
C ASN A 133 5.10 1.97 -7.98
N SER A 134 6.20 1.99 -8.72
CA SER A 134 6.28 1.39 -10.06
C SER A 134 6.08 -0.12 -10.03
N LEU A 135 6.63 -0.82 -9.04
CA LEU A 135 6.41 -2.26 -8.84
C LEU A 135 4.97 -2.57 -8.48
N VAL A 136 4.35 -1.77 -7.61
CA VAL A 136 2.92 -1.88 -7.27
C VAL A 136 2.07 -1.70 -8.52
N HIS A 137 2.36 -0.70 -9.35
CA HIS A 137 1.64 -0.46 -10.60
C HIS A 137 1.82 -1.62 -11.60
N ALA A 138 3.04 -2.12 -11.77
CA ALA A 138 3.31 -3.29 -12.62
C ALA A 138 2.57 -4.55 -12.12
N GLY A 139 2.52 -4.75 -10.80
CA GLY A 139 1.76 -5.84 -10.17
C GLY A 139 0.25 -5.73 -10.43
N ARG A 140 -0.31 -4.51 -10.40
CA ARG A 140 -1.72 -4.27 -10.76
C ARG A 140 -2.00 -4.64 -12.21
N LEU A 141 -1.14 -4.19 -13.14
CA LEU A 141 -1.28 -4.51 -14.56
C LEU A 141 -1.16 -6.02 -14.81
N ALA A 142 -0.25 -6.70 -14.14
CA ALA A 142 -0.10 -8.15 -14.23
C ALA A 142 -1.35 -8.89 -13.72
N ALA A 143 -1.93 -8.45 -12.60
CA ALA A 143 -3.18 -9.02 -12.07
C ALA A 143 -4.37 -8.81 -13.04
N VAL A 144 -4.51 -7.62 -13.65
CA VAL A 144 -5.50 -7.36 -14.69
C VAL A 144 -5.24 -8.25 -15.91
N GLY A 145 -3.99 -8.42 -16.34
CA GLY A 145 -3.61 -9.29 -17.44
C GLY A 145 -3.99 -10.76 -17.20
N GLU A 146 -3.76 -11.27 -16.00
CA GLU A 146 -4.16 -12.64 -15.60
C GLU A 146 -5.68 -12.81 -15.57
N MET A 147 -6.42 -11.75 -15.22
CA MET A 147 -7.88 -11.74 -15.18
C MET A 147 -8.53 -11.35 -16.52
N ALA A 148 -7.76 -10.97 -17.55
CA ALA A 148 -8.28 -10.40 -18.80
C ALA A 148 -9.33 -11.29 -19.49
N ALA A 149 -9.14 -12.61 -19.50
CA ALA A 149 -10.13 -13.55 -20.06
C ALA A 149 -11.44 -13.55 -19.27
N GLY A 150 -11.37 -13.45 -17.95
CA GLY A 150 -12.54 -13.35 -17.08
C GLY A 150 -13.29 -12.03 -17.24
N VAL A 151 -12.55 -10.92 -17.32
CA VAL A 151 -13.10 -9.58 -17.56
C VAL A 151 -13.79 -9.51 -18.92
N ALA A 152 -13.19 -10.07 -19.98
CA ALA A 152 -13.80 -10.14 -21.29
C ALA A 152 -15.12 -10.94 -21.26
N HIS A 153 -15.16 -12.05 -20.52
CA HIS A 153 -16.37 -12.83 -20.28
C HIS A 153 -17.46 -12.03 -19.55
N ASP A 154 -17.07 -11.24 -18.52
CA ASP A 154 -18.02 -10.43 -17.74
C ASP A 154 -18.58 -9.23 -18.50
N ILE A 155 -17.81 -8.68 -19.43
CA ILE A 155 -18.30 -7.66 -20.36
C ILE A 155 -19.22 -8.29 -21.40
N ASN A 156 -18.86 -9.48 -21.93
CA ASN A 156 -19.64 -10.15 -22.96
C ASN A 156 -21.02 -10.64 -22.47
N ASN A 157 -21.13 -11.05 -21.20
CA ASN A 157 -22.38 -11.49 -20.61
C ASN A 157 -23.48 -10.40 -20.66
N PRO A 158 -23.31 -9.22 -20.05
CA PRO A 158 -24.31 -8.16 -20.14
C PRO A 158 -24.48 -7.64 -21.59
N LEU A 159 -23.42 -7.66 -22.41
CA LEU A 159 -23.51 -7.28 -23.82
C LEU A 159 -24.45 -8.25 -24.57
N THR A 160 -24.37 -9.55 -24.31
CA THR A 160 -25.26 -10.55 -24.86
C THR A 160 -26.71 -10.29 -24.44
N VAL A 161 -26.96 -9.92 -23.18
CA VAL A 161 -28.29 -9.51 -22.71
C VAL A 161 -28.81 -8.30 -23.49
N ILE A 162 -27.95 -7.26 -23.68
CA ILE A 162 -28.32 -6.07 -24.46
C ILE A 162 -28.67 -6.45 -25.91
N MET A 163 -27.90 -7.31 -26.55
CA MET A 163 -28.15 -7.77 -27.92
C MET A 163 -29.48 -8.52 -28.01
N LEU A 164 -29.70 -9.52 -27.13
CA LEU A 164 -30.94 -10.31 -27.13
C LEU A 164 -32.17 -9.46 -26.85
N THR A 165 -32.09 -8.54 -25.88
CA THR A 165 -33.19 -7.63 -25.53
C THR A 165 -33.50 -6.67 -26.69
N SER A 166 -32.46 -6.16 -27.37
CA SER A 166 -32.62 -5.32 -28.57
C SER A 166 -33.30 -6.07 -29.72
N GLU A 167 -32.91 -7.34 -29.97
CA GLU A 167 -33.55 -8.18 -30.96
C GLU A 167 -35.03 -8.46 -30.60
N MET A 168 -35.31 -8.69 -29.31
CA MET A 168 -36.68 -8.86 -28.83
C MET A 168 -37.55 -7.62 -29.09
N LEU A 169 -37.01 -6.42 -28.83
CA LEU A 169 -37.69 -5.16 -29.14
C LEU A 169 -37.97 -5.03 -30.63
N ILE A 170 -36.99 -5.28 -31.49
CA ILE A 170 -37.14 -5.20 -32.94
C ILE A 170 -38.23 -6.18 -33.44
N ARG A 171 -38.27 -7.40 -32.90
CA ARG A 171 -39.31 -8.41 -33.26
C ARG A 171 -40.70 -7.97 -32.79
N GLU A 172 -40.82 -7.35 -31.60
CA GLU A 172 -42.07 -6.86 -31.06
C GLU A 172 -42.63 -5.70 -31.92
N PHE A 173 -41.76 -4.80 -32.40
CA PHE A 173 -42.16 -3.71 -33.31
C PHE A 173 -42.53 -4.22 -34.74
N LYS A 174 -41.94 -5.30 -35.21
CA LYS A 174 -42.23 -5.87 -36.54
C LYS A 174 -43.56 -6.67 -36.62
N ARG A 175 -44.15 -7.06 -35.48
CA ARG A 175 -45.34 -7.90 -35.42
C ARG A 175 -46.67 -7.19 -35.81
N GLY A 176 -46.66 -5.88 -35.94
CA GLY A 176 -47.73 -5.10 -36.60
C GLY A 176 -49.11 -5.05 -35.94
N GLU A 177 -49.67 -6.14 -35.47
CA GLU A 177 -50.96 -6.20 -34.75
C GLU A 177 -50.76 -6.72 -33.33
N VAL A 178 -51.15 -5.93 -32.33
CA VAL A 178 -50.99 -6.27 -30.93
C VAL A 178 -52.37 -6.53 -30.32
N PRO A 179 -52.66 -7.77 -29.91
CA PRO A 179 -53.95 -8.11 -29.31
C PRO A 179 -54.22 -7.41 -27.97
N ASP A 180 -53.15 -6.97 -27.25
CA ASP A 180 -53.26 -6.31 -25.94
C ASP A 180 -52.16 -5.24 -25.77
N PRO A 181 -52.46 -3.94 -25.98
CA PRO A 181 -51.53 -2.85 -25.86
C PRO A 181 -50.92 -2.69 -24.46
N VAL A 182 -51.61 -3.12 -23.41
CA VAL A 182 -51.13 -3.00 -22.02
C VAL A 182 -50.04 -4.05 -21.78
N LYS A 183 -50.23 -5.30 -22.23
CA LYS A 183 -49.21 -6.35 -22.13
C LYS A 183 -47.97 -6.02 -22.94
N GLN A 184 -48.12 -5.42 -24.12
CA GLN A 184 -46.98 -4.97 -24.93
C GLN A 184 -46.19 -3.89 -24.23
N ARG A 185 -46.81 -2.86 -23.66
CA ARG A 185 -46.14 -1.82 -22.89
C ARG A 185 -45.35 -2.39 -21.72
N THR A 186 -45.97 -3.31 -20.96
CA THR A 186 -45.31 -3.95 -19.80
C THR A 186 -44.09 -4.74 -20.24
N ARG A 187 -44.20 -5.46 -21.36
CA ARG A 187 -43.09 -6.24 -21.91
C ARG A 187 -41.96 -5.37 -22.43
N CYS A 188 -42.25 -4.33 -23.17
CA CYS A 188 -41.26 -3.35 -23.62
C CYS A 188 -40.56 -2.67 -22.42
N ALA A 189 -41.29 -2.27 -21.38
CA ALA A 189 -40.74 -1.71 -20.18
C ALA A 189 -39.76 -2.66 -19.45
N SER A 190 -40.13 -3.97 -19.38
CA SER A 190 -39.24 -5.00 -18.81
C SER A 190 -37.96 -5.13 -19.62
N ILE A 191 -38.03 -5.21 -20.94
CA ILE A 191 -36.87 -5.34 -21.84
C ILE A 191 -35.95 -4.13 -21.71
N VAL A 192 -36.49 -2.89 -21.64
CA VAL A 192 -35.70 -1.67 -21.42
C VAL A 192 -35.03 -1.70 -20.07
N ALA A 193 -35.72 -2.13 -19.01
CA ALA A 193 -35.14 -2.23 -17.66
C ALA A 193 -33.99 -3.26 -17.61
N ASP A 194 -34.11 -4.38 -18.33
CA ASP A 194 -33.04 -5.39 -18.43
C ASP A 194 -31.81 -4.84 -19.16
N THR A 195 -32.02 -4.13 -20.27
CA THR A 195 -30.96 -3.47 -21.03
C THR A 195 -30.24 -2.42 -20.16
N GLN A 196 -30.97 -1.61 -19.39
CA GLN A 196 -30.38 -0.62 -18.49
C GLN A 196 -29.59 -1.29 -17.36
N ARG A 197 -30.05 -2.41 -16.80
CA ARG A 197 -29.29 -3.18 -15.78
C ARG A 197 -27.97 -3.70 -16.33
N ALA A 198 -28.02 -4.28 -17.53
CA ALA A 198 -26.84 -4.79 -18.21
C ALA A 198 -25.83 -3.68 -18.51
N SER A 199 -26.29 -2.53 -19.01
CA SER A 199 -25.43 -1.36 -19.27
C SER A 199 -24.74 -0.83 -18.00
N ARG A 200 -25.47 -0.70 -16.90
CA ARG A 200 -24.89 -0.28 -15.60
C ARG A 200 -23.88 -1.29 -15.06
N SER A 201 -24.05 -2.57 -15.34
CA SER A 201 -23.07 -3.59 -14.95
C SER A 201 -21.75 -3.43 -15.71
N ILE A 202 -21.81 -3.15 -17.01
CA ILE A 202 -20.61 -2.85 -17.82
C ILE A 202 -19.92 -1.59 -17.32
N GLU A 203 -20.68 -0.52 -17.05
CA GLU A 203 -20.15 0.73 -16.55
C GLU A 203 -19.39 0.54 -15.24
N LYS A 204 -19.96 -0.18 -14.27
CA LYS A 204 -19.30 -0.54 -13.01
C LYS A 204 -18.00 -1.33 -13.24
N LEU A 205 -18.01 -2.35 -14.11
CA LEU A 205 -16.83 -3.13 -14.44
C LEU A 205 -15.71 -2.26 -15.02
N VAL A 206 -16.04 -1.39 -15.98
CA VAL A 206 -15.07 -0.50 -16.63
C VAL A 206 -14.50 0.51 -15.63
N LEU A 207 -15.34 1.08 -14.75
CA LEU A 207 -14.89 2.00 -13.70
C LEU A 207 -13.96 1.30 -12.72
N HIS A 208 -14.33 0.14 -12.19
CA HIS A 208 -13.48 -0.63 -11.28
C HIS A 208 -12.13 -1.00 -11.90
N LEU A 209 -12.12 -1.48 -13.16
CA LEU A 209 -10.88 -1.80 -13.86
C LEU A 209 -9.99 -0.57 -14.09
N ARG A 210 -10.62 0.54 -14.47
CA ARG A 210 -9.89 1.80 -14.67
C ARG A 210 -9.26 2.30 -13.37
N ASP A 211 -10.03 2.30 -12.29
CA ASP A 211 -9.58 2.82 -11.00
C ASP A 211 -8.52 1.89 -10.38
N PHE A 212 -8.66 0.58 -10.53
CA PHE A 212 -7.65 -0.41 -10.18
C PHE A 212 -6.34 -0.26 -10.99
N SER A 213 -6.45 0.06 -12.30
CA SER A 213 -5.28 0.23 -13.18
C SER A 213 -4.56 1.56 -13.01
N ARG A 214 -5.27 2.65 -12.68
CA ARG A 214 -4.73 4.02 -12.75
C ARG A 214 -3.81 4.41 -11.60
N GLY A 215 -3.88 3.77 -10.42
CA GLY A 215 -3.04 4.17 -9.29
C GLY A 215 -3.08 5.70 -9.08
N VAL A 216 -4.26 6.27 -8.88
CA VAL A 216 -4.42 7.72 -8.62
C VAL A 216 -3.64 8.05 -7.36
N ALA A 217 -2.98 9.21 -7.29
CA ALA A 217 -2.35 9.75 -6.08
C ALA A 217 -3.36 9.69 -4.93
N GLU A 218 -3.17 8.71 -4.02
CA GLU A 218 -4.24 8.19 -3.20
C GLU A 218 -4.40 9.05 -1.96
N LYS A 219 -5.49 9.80 -1.93
CA LYS A 219 -5.91 10.50 -0.72
C LYS A 219 -6.35 9.45 0.30
N ARG A 220 -5.75 9.46 1.48
CA ARG A 220 -6.26 8.69 2.61
C ARG A 220 -7.61 9.22 3.04
N GLU A 221 -8.54 8.33 3.24
CA GLU A 221 -9.89 8.65 3.70
C GLU A 221 -10.41 7.55 4.64
N THR A 222 -11.52 7.80 5.29
CA THR A 222 -12.19 6.78 6.11
C THR A 222 -12.85 5.75 5.19
N VAL A 223 -12.38 4.51 5.24
CA VAL A 223 -12.77 3.39 4.38
C VAL A 223 -13.66 2.43 5.17
N ASP A 224 -14.81 2.06 4.61
CA ASP A 224 -15.62 0.95 5.11
C ASP A 224 -15.03 -0.39 4.61
N VAL A 225 -14.51 -1.19 5.53
CA VAL A 225 -13.89 -2.49 5.25
C VAL A 225 -14.86 -3.44 4.55
N TYR A 226 -16.17 -3.37 4.88
CA TYR A 226 -17.17 -4.19 4.19
C TYR A 226 -17.25 -3.86 2.70
N SER A 227 -17.32 -2.58 2.33
CA SER A 227 -17.41 -2.19 0.92
C SER A 227 -16.17 -2.61 0.13
N THR A 228 -14.99 -2.42 0.70
CA THR A 228 -13.71 -2.84 0.10
C THR A 228 -13.65 -4.35 -0.17
N ILE A 229 -14.09 -5.16 0.80
CA ILE A 229 -14.17 -6.63 0.63
C ILE A 229 -15.22 -7.02 -0.42
N ALA A 230 -16.39 -6.34 -0.43
CA ALA A 230 -17.45 -6.61 -1.40
C ALA A 230 -17.00 -6.30 -2.84
N ASP A 231 -16.26 -5.21 -3.04
CA ASP A 231 -15.69 -4.83 -4.34
C ASP A 231 -14.60 -5.82 -4.77
N ALA A 232 -13.74 -6.27 -3.87
CA ALA A 232 -12.75 -7.31 -4.14
C ALA A 232 -13.39 -8.66 -4.54
N LEU A 233 -14.45 -9.07 -3.86
CA LEU A 233 -15.24 -10.26 -4.21
C LEU A 233 -15.92 -10.12 -5.59
N PHE A 234 -16.40 -8.93 -5.91
CA PHE A 234 -16.98 -8.64 -7.22
C PHE A 234 -15.95 -8.77 -8.34
N ILE A 235 -14.76 -8.19 -8.16
CA ILE A 235 -13.65 -8.26 -9.13
C ILE A 235 -13.18 -9.72 -9.34
N THR A 236 -13.08 -10.49 -8.25
CA THR A 236 -12.59 -11.87 -8.31
C THR A 236 -13.65 -12.90 -8.65
N ARG A 237 -14.91 -12.49 -8.82
CA ARG A 237 -16.07 -13.35 -9.01
C ARG A 237 -15.87 -14.39 -10.12
N ASN A 238 -15.34 -14.00 -11.27
CA ASN A 238 -15.15 -14.93 -12.39
C ASN A 238 -14.10 -15.98 -12.10
N LYS A 239 -13.00 -15.59 -11.46
CA LYS A 239 -11.96 -16.53 -11.06
C LYS A 239 -12.53 -17.55 -10.06
N THR A 240 -13.31 -17.10 -9.08
CA THR A 240 -13.92 -17.96 -8.07
C THR A 240 -15.03 -18.84 -8.66
N THR A 241 -15.92 -18.29 -9.50
CA THR A 241 -16.99 -19.07 -10.16
C THR A 241 -16.42 -20.06 -11.16
N GLY A 242 -15.45 -19.67 -12.00
CA GLY A 242 -14.77 -20.56 -12.95
C GLY A 242 -14.04 -21.71 -12.26
N ALA A 243 -13.52 -21.50 -11.07
CA ALA A 243 -12.91 -22.52 -10.22
C ALA A 243 -13.92 -23.28 -9.35
N SER A 244 -15.22 -23.00 -9.45
CA SER A 244 -16.30 -23.56 -8.61
C SER A 244 -16.05 -23.32 -7.11
N VAL A 245 -15.55 -22.15 -6.74
CA VAL A 245 -15.28 -21.75 -5.37
C VAL A 245 -16.51 -21.06 -4.75
N THR A 246 -16.96 -21.57 -3.62
CA THR A 246 -17.99 -20.90 -2.82
C THR A 246 -17.36 -19.78 -2.01
N THR A 247 -17.90 -18.56 -2.10
CA THR A 247 -17.43 -17.41 -1.32
C THR A 247 -18.47 -17.04 -0.26
N GLU A 248 -18.03 -16.89 1.00
CA GLU A 248 -18.86 -16.44 2.11
C GLU A 248 -18.28 -15.13 2.67
N ASN A 249 -19.09 -14.07 2.61
CA ASN A 249 -18.77 -12.79 3.25
C ASN A 249 -19.57 -12.67 4.55
N ASN A 250 -18.89 -12.89 5.67
CA ASN A 250 -19.46 -12.83 7.03
C ASN A 250 -19.20 -11.47 7.70
N VAL A 251 -18.92 -10.43 6.92
CA VAL A 251 -18.64 -9.08 7.43
C VAL A 251 -19.91 -8.27 7.55
N ALA A 252 -20.12 -7.64 8.72
CA ALA A 252 -21.27 -6.75 8.92
C ALA A 252 -21.08 -5.43 8.16
N LYS A 253 -22.15 -4.94 7.51
CA LYS A 253 -22.12 -3.71 6.72
C LYS A 253 -21.94 -2.49 7.61
N SER A 254 -21.08 -1.54 7.15
CA SER A 254 -20.93 -0.20 7.72
C SER A 254 -20.64 -0.18 9.23
N THR A 255 -19.87 -1.14 9.73
CA THR A 255 -19.49 -1.25 11.14
C THR A 255 -17.99 -1.21 11.37
N HIS A 256 -17.17 -1.40 10.34
CA HIS A 256 -15.73 -1.54 10.45
C HIS A 256 -15.06 -0.49 9.57
N PHE A 257 -14.55 0.58 10.19
CA PHE A 257 -13.89 1.69 9.47
C PHE A 257 -12.40 1.72 9.78
N THR A 258 -11.60 2.06 8.76
CA THR A 258 -10.16 2.29 8.85
C THR A 258 -9.78 3.54 8.08
N GLU A 259 -8.63 4.16 8.39
CA GLU A 259 -8.05 5.23 7.58
C GLU A 259 -7.13 4.62 6.52
N GLY A 260 -7.37 4.94 5.25
CA GLY A 260 -6.55 4.38 4.18
C GLY A 260 -6.94 4.79 2.78
N CYS A 261 -6.31 4.15 1.82
CA CYS A 261 -6.55 4.32 0.39
C CYS A 261 -7.44 3.16 -0.10
N PRO A 262 -8.71 3.42 -0.47
CA PRO A 262 -9.68 2.36 -0.83
C PRO A 262 -9.13 1.37 -1.86
N ASN A 263 -8.53 1.88 -2.95
CA ASN A 263 -8.03 1.06 -4.04
C ASN A 263 -6.86 0.16 -3.64
N GLN A 264 -5.97 0.64 -2.73
CA GLN A 264 -4.86 -0.17 -2.22
C GLN A 264 -5.37 -1.29 -1.33
N LEU A 265 -6.31 -0.99 -0.44
CA LEU A 265 -6.92 -2.00 0.42
C LEU A 265 -7.72 -3.03 -0.39
N GLU A 266 -8.47 -2.59 -1.42
CA GLU A 266 -9.16 -3.48 -2.36
C GLU A 266 -8.17 -4.42 -3.04
N GLN A 267 -7.03 -3.91 -3.52
CA GLN A 267 -5.97 -4.71 -4.13
C GLN A 267 -5.46 -5.82 -3.21
N VAL A 268 -5.30 -5.54 -1.93
CA VAL A 268 -4.89 -6.56 -0.94
C VAL A 268 -5.90 -7.71 -0.92
N PHE A 269 -7.21 -7.40 -0.78
CA PHE A 269 -8.23 -8.44 -0.73
C PHE A 269 -8.39 -9.18 -2.06
N VAL A 270 -8.36 -8.48 -3.21
CA VAL A 270 -8.33 -9.11 -4.54
C VAL A 270 -7.20 -10.13 -4.64
N ASN A 271 -6.03 -9.77 -4.21
CA ASN A 271 -4.85 -10.64 -4.26
C ASN A 271 -4.98 -11.87 -3.35
N LEU A 272 -5.47 -11.68 -2.11
CA LEU A 272 -5.69 -12.79 -1.18
C LEU A 272 -6.77 -13.75 -1.67
N ILE A 273 -7.89 -13.24 -2.18
CA ILE A 273 -8.99 -14.06 -2.72
C ILE A 273 -8.54 -14.82 -3.97
N ALA A 274 -7.79 -14.17 -4.87
CA ALA A 274 -7.25 -14.81 -6.05
C ALA A 274 -6.27 -15.94 -5.70
N ASN A 275 -5.37 -15.73 -4.71
CA ASN A 275 -4.46 -16.77 -4.24
C ASN A 275 -5.18 -17.92 -3.56
N ALA A 276 -6.22 -17.64 -2.77
CA ALA A 276 -7.09 -18.65 -2.18
C ALA A 276 -7.77 -19.53 -3.26
N SER A 277 -8.29 -18.90 -4.32
CA SER A 277 -8.90 -19.61 -5.45
C SER A 277 -7.90 -20.55 -6.15
N ASP A 278 -6.66 -20.08 -6.38
CA ASP A 278 -5.62 -20.89 -7.01
C ASP A 278 -5.21 -22.10 -6.15
N ALA A 279 -5.12 -21.91 -4.82
CA ALA A 279 -4.75 -22.97 -3.88
C ALA A 279 -5.78 -24.11 -3.79
N MET A 280 -6.99 -23.90 -4.34
CA MET A 280 -8.10 -24.87 -4.29
C MET A 280 -8.32 -25.62 -5.60
N ALA A 281 -7.49 -25.45 -6.63
CA ALA A 281 -7.70 -26.04 -7.96
C ALA A 281 -7.96 -27.54 -7.92
N ASP A 282 -7.24 -28.27 -7.06
CA ASP A 282 -7.33 -29.74 -6.94
C ASP A 282 -8.11 -30.21 -5.70
N GLN A 283 -8.84 -29.30 -5.02
CA GLN A 283 -9.57 -29.64 -3.80
C GLN A 283 -11.01 -30.06 -4.08
N ARG A 284 -11.56 -30.97 -3.28
CA ARG A 284 -12.97 -31.37 -3.33
C ARG A 284 -13.90 -30.31 -2.78
N ILE A 285 -13.50 -29.69 -1.65
CA ILE A 285 -14.23 -28.59 -1.04
C ILE A 285 -13.47 -27.31 -1.37
N ARG A 286 -14.14 -26.39 -2.06
CA ARG A 286 -13.57 -25.13 -2.53
C ARG A 286 -14.35 -23.98 -1.93
N LYS A 287 -13.87 -23.49 -0.78
CA LYS A 287 -14.53 -22.44 -0.03
C LYS A 287 -13.56 -21.36 0.39
N VAL A 288 -13.91 -20.10 0.15
CA VAL A 288 -13.27 -18.93 0.73
C VAL A 288 -14.27 -18.29 1.68
N SER A 289 -13.88 -18.09 2.93
CA SER A 289 -14.67 -17.35 3.92
C SER A 289 -13.92 -16.12 4.38
N ILE A 290 -14.61 -14.99 4.49
CA ILE A 290 -14.07 -13.73 4.95
C ILE A 290 -14.84 -13.29 6.17
N SER A 291 -14.10 -12.93 7.24
CA SER A 291 -14.68 -12.44 8.49
C SER A 291 -13.85 -11.29 9.05
N VAL A 292 -14.50 -10.41 9.82
CA VAL A 292 -13.84 -9.31 10.52
C VAL A 292 -14.16 -9.40 11.99
N SER A 293 -13.14 -9.24 12.83
CA SER A 293 -13.26 -9.22 14.29
C SER A 293 -12.39 -8.10 14.87
N ALA A 294 -12.74 -7.64 16.08
CA ALA A 294 -11.91 -6.69 16.80
C ALA A 294 -10.66 -7.41 17.34
N ALA A 295 -9.52 -6.74 17.29
CA ALA A 295 -8.26 -7.18 17.87
C ALA A 295 -7.54 -6.00 18.51
N GLU A 296 -6.67 -6.26 19.48
CA GLU A 296 -5.88 -5.25 20.16
C GLU A 296 -4.40 -5.63 20.12
N LYS A 297 -3.54 -4.66 19.83
CA LYS A 297 -2.08 -4.79 19.84
C LYS A 297 -1.48 -3.56 20.51
N GLY A 298 -0.78 -3.73 21.63
CA GLY A 298 -0.11 -2.63 22.32
C GLY A 298 -1.02 -1.45 22.69
N GLY A 299 -2.25 -1.70 23.13
CA GLY A 299 -3.23 -0.67 23.48
C GLY A 299 -3.92 0.03 22.30
N THR A 300 -3.64 -0.41 21.06
CA THR A 300 -4.27 0.11 19.85
C THR A 300 -5.28 -0.89 19.29
N GLY A 301 -6.50 -0.43 19.00
CA GLY A 301 -7.56 -1.24 18.40
C GLY A 301 -7.33 -1.46 16.90
N TYR A 302 -7.53 -2.70 16.47
CA TYR A 302 -7.46 -3.12 15.07
C TYR A 302 -8.70 -3.89 14.65
N TRP A 303 -9.03 -3.83 13.37
CA TRP A 303 -9.90 -4.80 12.71
C TRP A 303 -9.01 -5.92 12.15
N LYS A 304 -9.25 -7.14 12.61
CA LYS A 304 -8.63 -8.36 12.08
C LYS A 304 -9.55 -8.93 11.01
N CYS A 305 -9.12 -8.82 9.75
CA CYS A 305 -9.82 -9.34 8.58
C CYS A 305 -9.19 -10.68 8.19
N ASP A 306 -9.89 -11.78 8.40
CA ASP A 306 -9.44 -13.12 8.08
C ASP A 306 -9.98 -13.55 6.70
N VAL A 307 -9.10 -13.90 5.79
CA VAL A 307 -9.41 -14.54 4.51
C VAL A 307 -8.94 -16.00 4.61
N THR A 308 -9.90 -16.91 4.73
CA THR A 308 -9.64 -18.34 4.95
C THR A 308 -10.05 -19.16 3.74
N ASP A 309 -9.18 -20.02 3.24
CA ASP A 309 -9.42 -20.98 2.18
C ASP A 309 -9.34 -22.43 2.67
N THR A 310 -9.97 -23.33 1.92
CA THR A 310 -9.88 -24.79 2.11
C THR A 310 -8.90 -25.43 1.11
N GLY A 311 -7.84 -24.72 0.76
CA GLY A 311 -6.85 -25.12 -0.23
C GLY A 311 -5.85 -26.15 0.25
N SER A 312 -4.79 -26.33 -0.53
CA SER A 312 -3.70 -27.27 -0.24
C SER A 312 -2.88 -26.93 1.02
N GLY A 313 -3.01 -25.70 1.53
CA GLY A 313 -2.16 -25.18 2.58
C GLY A 313 -0.75 -24.84 2.10
N ILE A 314 0.05 -24.26 3.00
CA ILE A 314 1.43 -23.81 2.75
C ILE A 314 2.37 -24.63 3.64
N PRO A 315 3.40 -25.27 3.08
CA PRO A 315 4.40 -25.99 3.86
C PRO A 315 5.12 -25.05 4.86
N PRO A 316 5.32 -25.46 6.12
CA PRO A 316 5.90 -24.59 7.15
C PRO A 316 7.26 -23.98 6.80
N HIS A 317 8.10 -24.68 6.05
CA HIS A 317 9.45 -24.24 5.69
C HIS A 317 9.47 -23.06 4.71
N ILE A 318 8.39 -22.81 3.92
CA ILE A 318 8.31 -21.68 2.99
C ILE A 318 7.51 -20.51 3.53
N ILE A 319 6.80 -20.64 4.67
CA ILE A 319 6.03 -19.56 5.27
C ILE A 319 6.85 -18.27 5.49
N PRO A 320 8.12 -18.32 5.93
CA PRO A 320 8.93 -17.11 6.08
C PRO A 320 9.18 -16.35 4.76
N ASP A 321 9.16 -17.07 3.64
CA ASP A 321 9.56 -16.55 2.33
C ASP A 321 8.39 -16.08 1.46
N ILE A 322 7.15 -16.46 1.78
CA ILE A 322 5.98 -16.16 0.92
C ILE A 322 5.73 -14.66 0.69
N PHE A 323 6.25 -13.81 1.57
CA PHE A 323 6.16 -12.34 1.44
C PHE A 323 7.38 -11.71 0.77
N GLN A 324 8.38 -12.50 0.35
CA GLN A 324 9.52 -11.99 -0.43
C GLN A 324 9.07 -11.73 -1.88
N ALA A 325 9.60 -10.64 -2.46
CA ALA A 325 9.32 -10.30 -3.84
C ALA A 325 9.83 -11.41 -4.78
N PHE A 326 9.05 -11.73 -5.80
CA PHE A 326 9.31 -12.78 -6.79
C PHE A 326 9.25 -14.22 -6.27
N PHE A 327 8.94 -14.44 -4.99
CA PHE A 327 8.73 -15.78 -4.47
C PHE A 327 7.40 -16.36 -4.97
N THR A 328 7.44 -17.52 -5.62
CA THR A 328 6.27 -18.23 -6.12
C THR A 328 6.48 -19.74 -6.13
N THR A 329 5.45 -20.48 -5.77
CA THR A 329 5.39 -21.95 -5.89
C THR A 329 4.65 -22.41 -7.15
N LYS A 330 4.10 -21.45 -7.93
CA LYS A 330 3.39 -21.73 -9.18
C LYS A 330 4.39 -21.99 -10.32
N ASP A 331 3.96 -22.74 -11.34
CA ASP A 331 4.75 -22.99 -12.55
C ASP A 331 5.26 -21.70 -13.19
N LYS A 332 6.37 -21.77 -13.92
CA LYS A 332 6.93 -20.62 -14.67
C LYS A 332 5.86 -20.00 -15.58
N GLY A 333 5.60 -18.72 -15.37
CA GLY A 333 4.63 -17.94 -16.16
C GLY A 333 3.21 -17.93 -15.60
N LYS A 334 2.89 -18.69 -14.54
CA LYS A 334 1.57 -18.69 -13.90
C LYS A 334 1.47 -17.87 -12.62
N GLY A 335 2.57 -17.28 -12.18
CA GLY A 335 2.59 -16.40 -11.00
C GLY A 335 3.78 -15.46 -11.03
N THR A 336 3.55 -14.19 -10.75
CA THR A 336 4.60 -13.15 -10.73
C THR A 336 5.42 -13.16 -9.45
N GLY A 337 4.93 -13.81 -8.39
CA GLY A 337 5.56 -13.77 -7.05
C GLY A 337 5.52 -12.39 -6.38
N LEU A 338 4.80 -11.43 -6.95
CA LEU A 338 4.74 -10.05 -6.43
C LEU A 338 3.50 -9.78 -5.54
N GLY A 339 2.45 -10.58 -5.67
CA GLY A 339 1.18 -10.31 -5.03
C GLY A 339 1.25 -10.15 -3.51
N LEU A 340 1.79 -11.14 -2.80
CA LEU A 340 1.86 -11.10 -1.34
C LEU A 340 2.84 -10.05 -0.82
N SER A 341 3.97 -9.82 -1.51
CA SER A 341 4.93 -8.78 -1.16
C SER A 341 4.33 -7.37 -1.28
N ILE A 342 3.56 -7.12 -2.36
CA ILE A 342 2.81 -5.88 -2.55
C ILE A 342 1.74 -5.72 -1.47
N SER A 343 0.97 -6.78 -1.17
CA SER A 343 -0.04 -6.74 -0.11
C SER A 343 0.57 -6.37 1.24
N ARG A 344 1.72 -6.95 1.59
CA ARG A 344 2.44 -6.62 2.83
C ARG A 344 2.93 -5.18 2.84
N GLY A 345 3.43 -4.65 1.71
CA GLY A 345 3.83 -3.25 1.56
C GLY A 345 2.65 -2.31 1.81
N ILE A 346 1.54 -2.53 1.11
CA ILE A 346 0.32 -1.74 1.27
C ILE A 346 -0.15 -1.72 2.73
N ILE A 347 -0.25 -2.89 3.37
CA ILE A 347 -0.75 -2.97 4.75
C ILE A 347 0.20 -2.26 5.74
N LYS A 348 1.52 -2.34 5.53
CA LYS A 348 2.49 -1.58 6.33
C LYS A 348 2.35 -0.07 6.16
N GLU A 349 2.14 0.42 4.93
CA GLU A 349 1.86 1.84 4.68
C GLU A 349 0.58 2.32 5.39
N HIS A 350 -0.37 1.40 5.63
CA HIS A 350 -1.59 1.66 6.40
C HIS A 350 -1.42 1.46 7.92
N ALA A 351 -0.18 1.41 8.42
CA ALA A 351 0.15 1.13 9.82
C ALA A 351 -0.51 -0.16 10.36
N GLY A 352 -0.72 -1.11 9.45
CA GLY A 352 -1.30 -2.41 9.71
C GLY A 352 -0.27 -3.54 9.72
N ASP A 353 -0.77 -4.77 9.80
CA ASP A 353 0.04 -5.99 9.74
C ASP A 353 -0.68 -7.07 8.93
N ILE A 354 0.05 -7.99 8.32
CA ILE A 354 -0.48 -9.16 7.65
C ILE A 354 0.21 -10.42 8.15
N GLN A 355 -0.58 -11.38 8.60
CA GLN A 355 -0.11 -12.65 9.15
C GLN A 355 -0.71 -13.82 8.38
N VAL A 356 -0.08 -14.97 8.47
CA VAL A 356 -0.54 -16.21 7.84
C VAL A 356 -0.52 -17.36 8.84
N THR A 357 -1.58 -18.14 8.82
CA THR A 357 -1.66 -19.42 9.50
C THR A 357 -2.09 -20.45 8.47
N SER A 358 -1.32 -21.51 8.32
CA SER A 358 -1.59 -22.53 7.31
C SER A 358 -1.20 -23.92 7.80
N GLU A 359 -2.00 -24.89 7.41
CA GLU A 359 -1.73 -26.30 7.65
C GLU A 359 -1.88 -27.08 6.34
N LEU A 360 -0.86 -27.84 5.99
CA LEU A 360 -0.82 -28.59 4.74
C LEU A 360 -2.01 -29.54 4.64
N GLY A 361 -2.75 -29.47 3.53
CA GLY A 361 -3.98 -30.26 3.27
C GLY A 361 -5.25 -29.76 3.97
N LYS A 362 -5.19 -28.70 4.79
CA LYS A 362 -6.37 -28.14 5.47
C LYS A 362 -6.75 -26.74 4.98
N GLY A 363 -5.79 -25.99 4.43
CA GLY A 363 -5.99 -24.65 3.91
C GLY A 363 -5.14 -23.59 4.57
N THR A 364 -5.43 -22.34 4.24
CA THR A 364 -4.68 -21.16 4.70
C THR A 364 -5.62 -20.07 5.18
N THR A 365 -5.21 -19.36 6.22
CA THR A 365 -5.84 -18.12 6.69
C THR A 365 -4.83 -17.00 6.63
N PHE A 366 -5.12 -15.97 5.83
CA PHE A 366 -4.41 -14.70 5.88
C PHE A 366 -5.18 -13.73 6.76
N SER A 367 -4.54 -13.20 7.79
CA SER A 367 -5.09 -12.24 8.74
C SER A 367 -4.51 -10.85 8.46
N VAL A 368 -5.35 -9.92 8.00
CA VAL A 368 -5.00 -8.53 7.75
C VAL A 368 -5.46 -7.69 8.94
N PHE A 369 -4.54 -6.95 9.56
CA PHE A 369 -4.83 -6.05 10.67
C PHE A 369 -4.85 -4.62 10.18
N LEU A 370 -5.99 -3.94 10.31
CA LEU A 370 -6.20 -2.54 9.93
C LEU A 370 -6.54 -1.75 11.19
N LYS A 371 -5.89 -0.59 11.38
CA LYS A 371 -6.16 0.26 12.55
C LYS A 371 -7.62 0.73 12.53
N GLN A 372 -8.30 0.65 13.69
CA GLN A 372 -9.68 1.11 13.81
C GLN A 372 -9.77 2.63 13.64
N ALA A 373 -10.78 3.08 12.91
CA ALA A 373 -11.13 4.48 12.75
C ALA A 373 -12.60 4.70 13.11
N ASN A 374 -12.94 5.95 13.41
CA ASN A 374 -14.32 6.34 13.63
C ASN A 374 -15.10 6.40 12.31
N PRO A 375 -16.41 6.12 12.33
CA PRO A 375 -17.24 6.30 11.14
C PRO A 375 -17.16 7.75 10.64
N PRO A 376 -17.28 7.98 9.32
CA PRO A 376 -17.28 9.33 8.78
C PRO A 376 -18.43 10.14 9.39
N ILE A 377 -18.13 11.38 9.82
CA ILE A 377 -19.15 12.31 10.30
C ILE A 377 -20.07 12.59 9.10
N ALA A 378 -21.35 12.23 9.24
CA ALA A 378 -22.35 12.55 8.21
C ALA A 378 -22.33 14.07 7.96
N LYS A 379 -21.98 14.49 6.74
CA LYS A 379 -22.16 15.87 6.35
C LYS A 379 -23.67 16.11 6.29
N THR A 380 -24.19 16.80 7.29
CA THR A 380 -25.55 17.37 7.32
C THR A 380 -25.69 18.44 6.23
#